data_81cbdd8de26f82ad84da22bc88390ed4
#
_entry.id   81cbdd8de26f82ad84da22bc88390ed4
#
_cell.length_a   1.000
_cell.length_b   1.000
_cell.length_c   1.000
_cell.angle_alpha   90.00
_cell.angle_beta   90.00
_cell.angle_gamma   90.00
#
_symmetry.space_group_name_H-M   'P 1'
#
loop_
_entity.id
_entity.type
_entity.pdbx_description
1 polymer ?
#
loop_
_entity_poly.entity_id
_entity_poly.type
_entity_poly.pdbx_seq_one_letter_code
_entity_poly.pdbx_strand_id
1 'polypeptide(L)'
;MGQALYIKSCDLQVARNNEEHHTNKISSSRLIIRRGQPFTITLHLVYPQVRGFFKVLKKVALVAETGKQPSVTNRTKVKFPVTSQGNPKWWSATIEDRDLQSWTISVTTPADAIIGHYSLLLQVSQKTQFPLGHFTLLFNPWEREDAVFLENEAQRREYLLNQNGLIYLGTSECIQPQPWDFGQFDTNIIDLSLRLQEVDKEVNQWNNPVHVARVLGVLLNNRKEKSILTTPETQDSEDMRFLYKRRGSLPILWHWLTGQGRQVPDGQGWVLAAVTCSVLRSLGIPARVITIYDSAQDTQGALTVNEYYDQNGLPNGEHKGSRICIPSPLQCFPFPTHSIFQVLTECWMARPDLPPGYGGWQLVDSSLQKEGGANVLSTCDLVPVKAIKEGVLDLSPGTPALFASLNASCAIWLRHKDGTVVRADASPKYVGNNISTKGVGGDRCEDITQNYKYHEVRTISTSLPSSHFVQSSPENNILRLTAVATHTDSEISYFAQRDMVICKPQLTIEVPEKVRQYEPVTASIYVQNKSDSPMEDCMITVFGRGLIYRERVYRLGSVWPGNSLYYQIQFTPTQRGLQRLTVEVDCSMFQNLIGYKSINVVTPLSPA
;
A
#
# COMPACT_ATOMS: atom_id res chain seq x y z
N MET A 1 -57.65 -16.17 -1.78
CA MET A 1 -56.51 -16.05 -2.69
C MET A 1 -55.68 -14.88 -2.19
N GLY A 2 -54.47 -15.14 -1.71
CA GLY A 2 -53.56 -14.09 -1.23
C GLY A 2 -53.07 -13.24 -2.41
N GLN A 3 -53.33 -11.94 -2.32
CA GLN A 3 -52.88 -11.00 -3.34
C GLN A 3 -51.36 -10.91 -3.35
N ALA A 4 -50.76 -11.17 -4.52
CA ALA A 4 -49.33 -11.14 -4.72
C ALA A 4 -48.85 -9.67 -4.78
N LEU A 5 -47.77 -9.36 -4.07
CA LEU A 5 -47.05 -8.12 -4.23
C LEU A 5 -46.29 -8.20 -5.56
N TYR A 6 -46.54 -7.25 -6.46
CA TYR A 6 -45.82 -7.15 -7.74
C TYR A 6 -44.88 -5.95 -7.68
N ILE A 7 -43.55 -6.23 -7.73
CA ILE A 7 -42.50 -5.21 -7.82
C ILE A 7 -42.23 -4.97 -9.30
N LYS A 8 -42.27 -3.72 -9.72
CA LYS A 8 -41.94 -3.29 -11.08
C LYS A 8 -40.42 -3.22 -11.28
N SER A 9 -39.74 -2.58 -10.34
CA SER A 9 -38.30 -2.41 -10.36
C SER A 9 -37.78 -2.01 -8.96
N CYS A 10 -36.49 -2.15 -8.74
CA CYS A 10 -35.79 -1.63 -7.59
C CYS A 10 -34.71 -0.65 -8.07
N ASP A 11 -34.72 0.56 -7.52
CA ASP A 11 -33.63 1.50 -7.65
C ASP A 11 -32.72 1.38 -6.43
N LEU A 12 -31.48 1.03 -6.63
CA LEU A 12 -30.46 0.89 -5.59
C LEU A 12 -29.86 2.23 -5.15
N GLN A 13 -30.32 3.37 -5.70
CA GLN A 13 -29.84 4.73 -5.42
C GLN A 13 -28.31 4.83 -5.42
N VAL A 14 -27.67 4.22 -6.42
CA VAL A 14 -26.22 3.99 -6.49
C VAL A 14 -25.41 5.27 -6.26
N ALA A 15 -25.78 6.36 -6.93
CA ALA A 15 -25.03 7.62 -6.85
C ALA A 15 -25.03 8.19 -5.42
N ARG A 16 -26.20 8.25 -4.79
CA ARG A 16 -26.37 8.76 -3.43
C ARG A 16 -25.65 7.87 -2.41
N ASN A 17 -25.92 6.57 -2.44
CA ASN A 17 -25.33 5.64 -1.50
C ASN A 17 -23.81 5.58 -1.62
N ASN A 18 -23.26 5.54 -2.83
CA ASN A 18 -21.81 5.52 -3.03
C ASN A 18 -21.14 6.83 -2.56
N GLU A 19 -21.81 7.98 -2.67
CA GLU A 19 -21.29 9.23 -2.15
C GLU A 19 -21.26 9.23 -0.61
N GLU A 20 -22.38 8.85 0.03
CA GLU A 20 -22.50 8.74 1.49
C GLU A 20 -21.49 7.74 2.08
N HIS A 21 -21.18 6.65 1.36
CA HIS A 21 -20.21 5.63 1.77
C HIS A 21 -18.77 5.89 1.30
N HIS A 22 -18.46 7.06 0.70
CA HIS A 22 -17.13 7.41 0.17
C HIS A 22 -16.59 6.40 -0.86
N THR A 23 -17.45 5.85 -1.70
CA THR A 23 -17.14 4.86 -2.74
C THR A 23 -17.46 5.33 -4.16
N ASN A 24 -17.94 6.56 -4.30
CA ASN A 24 -18.31 7.20 -5.56
C ASN A 24 -17.17 7.29 -6.60
N LYS A 25 -15.90 7.26 -6.15
CA LYS A 25 -14.73 7.20 -7.03
C LYS A 25 -14.50 5.80 -7.64
N ILE A 26 -15.11 4.76 -7.08
CA ILE A 26 -14.90 3.39 -7.51
C ILE A 26 -15.82 3.06 -8.68
N SER A 27 -17.12 3.35 -8.55
CA SER A 27 -18.11 3.06 -9.59
C SER A 27 -19.27 4.02 -9.55
N SER A 28 -19.78 4.38 -10.72
CA SER A 28 -21.04 5.12 -10.88
C SER A 28 -22.24 4.21 -11.15
N SER A 29 -22.02 2.94 -11.45
CA SER A 29 -23.07 1.98 -11.84
C SER A 29 -23.26 0.81 -10.88
N ARG A 30 -22.26 0.51 -10.05
CA ARG A 30 -22.29 -0.58 -9.06
C ARG A 30 -22.49 0.03 -7.67
N LEU A 31 -23.41 -0.54 -6.89
CA LEU A 31 -23.60 -0.19 -5.49
C LEU A 31 -22.47 -0.80 -4.66
N ILE A 32 -21.65 0.07 -4.07
CA ILE A 32 -20.52 -0.31 -3.21
C ILE A 32 -20.65 0.45 -1.90
N ILE A 33 -20.91 -0.28 -0.82
CA ILE A 33 -21.23 0.29 0.48
C ILE A 33 -20.28 -0.20 1.57
N ARG A 34 -20.25 0.50 2.68
CA ARG A 34 -19.47 0.14 3.86
C ARG A 34 -20.37 -0.36 4.96
N ARG A 35 -19.95 -1.42 5.65
CA ARG A 35 -20.72 -2.06 6.71
C ARG A 35 -20.91 -1.13 7.91
N GLY A 36 -21.93 -1.40 8.73
CA GLY A 36 -22.29 -0.57 9.89
C GLY A 36 -23.03 0.71 9.54
N GLN A 37 -23.01 1.15 8.29
CA GLN A 37 -23.68 2.36 7.81
C GLN A 37 -24.90 1.98 6.97
N PRO A 38 -26.07 2.65 7.14
CA PRO A 38 -27.26 2.38 6.36
C PRO A 38 -27.12 2.85 4.91
N PHE A 39 -27.82 2.16 4.00
CA PHE A 39 -28.01 2.56 2.62
C PHE A 39 -29.49 2.46 2.21
N THR A 40 -29.92 3.23 1.24
CA THR A 40 -31.31 3.32 0.84
C THR A 40 -31.57 2.69 -0.53
N ILE A 41 -32.71 2.02 -0.65
CA ILE A 41 -33.23 1.51 -1.92
C ILE A 41 -34.66 1.96 -2.13
N THR A 42 -35.09 2.14 -3.39
CA THR A 42 -36.49 2.47 -3.71
C THR A 42 -37.13 1.33 -4.51
N LEU A 43 -38.18 0.77 -3.97
CA LEU A 43 -38.99 -0.25 -4.63
C LEU A 43 -40.15 0.42 -5.36
N HIS A 44 -40.24 0.25 -6.67
CA HIS A 44 -41.39 0.69 -7.47
C HIS A 44 -42.39 -0.45 -7.60
N LEU A 45 -43.67 -0.17 -7.32
CA LEU A 45 -44.74 -1.16 -7.21
C LEU A 45 -45.69 -1.09 -8.39
N VAL A 46 -46.24 -2.23 -8.78
CA VAL A 46 -47.32 -2.36 -9.78
C VAL A 46 -48.63 -2.50 -9.03
N TYR A 47 -49.59 -1.62 -9.27
CA TYR A 47 -50.96 -1.63 -8.70
C TYR A 47 -51.05 -1.49 -7.16
N PRO A 48 -51.14 -0.28 -6.63
CA PRO A 48 -51.23 -0.04 -5.19
C PRO A 48 -52.66 -0.13 -4.61
N GLN A 49 -53.71 -0.39 -5.39
CA GLN A 49 -55.11 -0.25 -4.95
C GLN A 49 -55.72 -1.42 -4.21
N VAL A 50 -54.93 -2.20 -3.49
CA VAL A 50 -55.50 -3.37 -2.80
C VAL A 50 -55.71 -3.09 -1.32
N ARG A 51 -56.99 -3.06 -0.90
CA ARG A 51 -57.37 -3.07 0.53
C ARG A 51 -56.75 -4.27 1.24
N GLY A 52 -55.87 -4.03 2.22
CA GLY A 52 -55.15 -5.09 2.94
C GLY A 52 -53.66 -5.17 2.67
N PHE A 53 -53.10 -4.33 1.80
CA PHE A 53 -51.70 -4.26 1.45
C PHE A 53 -50.79 -4.07 2.68
N PHE A 54 -51.25 -3.34 3.69
CA PHE A 54 -50.53 -3.15 4.98
C PHE A 54 -50.39 -4.45 5.82
N LYS A 55 -51.24 -5.44 5.63
CA LYS A 55 -51.08 -6.76 6.29
C LYS A 55 -50.02 -7.63 5.64
N VAL A 56 -49.73 -7.39 4.36
CA VAL A 56 -48.69 -8.11 3.61
C VAL A 56 -47.30 -7.61 4.05
N LEU A 57 -47.16 -6.33 4.33
CA LEU A 57 -45.91 -5.71 4.78
C LEU A 57 -45.30 -6.32 6.06
N LYS A 58 -46.15 -6.72 7.01
CA LYS A 58 -45.68 -7.39 8.23
C LYS A 58 -45.06 -8.78 7.99
N LYS A 59 -45.09 -9.27 6.74
CA LYS A 59 -44.56 -10.59 6.34
C LYS A 59 -43.39 -10.50 5.35
N VAL A 60 -43.03 -9.28 4.92
CA VAL A 60 -41.95 -9.10 3.95
C VAL A 60 -40.61 -9.10 4.66
N ALA A 61 -39.64 -9.81 4.12
CA ALA A 61 -38.27 -9.84 4.62
C ALA A 61 -37.29 -9.61 3.47
N LEU A 62 -36.18 -9.00 3.75
CA LEU A 62 -35.03 -8.98 2.86
C LEU A 62 -34.13 -10.19 3.14
N VAL A 63 -33.48 -10.68 2.08
CA VAL A 63 -32.47 -11.73 2.17
C VAL A 63 -31.23 -11.22 1.48
N ALA A 64 -30.12 -11.21 2.21
CA ALA A 64 -28.80 -10.89 1.69
C ALA A 64 -27.94 -12.15 1.64
N GLU A 65 -27.34 -12.43 0.49
CA GLU A 65 -26.55 -13.65 0.25
C GLU A 65 -25.20 -13.30 -0.38
N THR A 66 -24.12 -13.92 0.13
CA THR A 66 -22.77 -13.77 -0.40
C THR A 66 -22.06 -15.12 -0.53
N GLY A 67 -21.06 -15.18 -1.43
CA GLY A 67 -20.27 -16.40 -1.68
C GLY A 67 -20.98 -17.44 -2.57
N LYS A 68 -20.26 -18.52 -2.90
CA LYS A 68 -20.73 -19.58 -3.83
C LYS A 68 -21.81 -20.47 -3.23
N GLN A 69 -21.78 -20.67 -1.91
CA GLN A 69 -22.73 -21.51 -1.18
C GLN A 69 -23.24 -20.79 0.06
N PRO A 70 -24.16 -19.82 -0.10
CA PRO A 70 -24.66 -19.04 1.01
C PRO A 70 -25.35 -19.90 2.07
N SER A 71 -24.95 -19.74 3.34
CA SER A 71 -25.53 -20.47 4.46
C SER A 71 -25.73 -19.57 5.67
N VAL A 72 -26.75 -19.88 6.46
CA VAL A 72 -27.00 -19.17 7.73
C VAL A 72 -25.91 -19.50 8.76
N THR A 73 -25.43 -20.72 8.77
CA THR A 73 -24.38 -21.17 9.69
C THR A 73 -23.07 -20.39 9.49
N ASN A 74 -22.69 -20.14 8.25
CA ASN A 74 -21.49 -19.37 7.93
C ASN A 74 -21.74 -17.86 7.86
N ARG A 75 -22.92 -17.38 8.28
CA ARG A 75 -23.31 -15.95 8.24
C ARG A 75 -23.27 -15.32 6.84
N THR A 76 -23.18 -16.13 5.77
CA THR A 76 -23.16 -15.71 4.37
C THR A 76 -24.55 -15.58 3.75
N LYS A 77 -25.58 -16.00 4.48
CA LYS A 77 -27.00 -15.81 4.17
C LYS A 77 -27.73 -15.28 5.39
N VAL A 78 -28.35 -14.12 5.25
CA VAL A 78 -29.09 -13.49 6.34
C VAL A 78 -30.46 -13.09 5.85
N LYS A 79 -31.48 -13.43 6.63
CA LYS A 79 -32.87 -13.01 6.41
C LYS A 79 -33.31 -12.09 7.54
N PHE A 80 -33.80 -10.92 7.20
CA PHE A 80 -34.22 -9.90 8.16
C PHE A 80 -35.54 -9.24 7.72
N PRO A 81 -36.46 -8.97 8.68
CA PRO A 81 -37.74 -8.36 8.39
C PRO A 81 -37.61 -6.87 8.09
N VAL A 82 -38.54 -6.34 7.30
CA VAL A 82 -38.76 -4.90 7.17
C VAL A 82 -39.63 -4.43 8.36
N THR A 83 -39.11 -3.56 9.20
CA THR A 83 -39.74 -3.13 10.46
C THR A 83 -39.93 -1.61 10.51
N SER A 84 -40.55 -1.10 11.57
CA SER A 84 -40.66 0.36 11.80
C SER A 84 -39.47 0.95 12.54
N GLN A 85 -38.62 0.12 13.17
CA GLN A 85 -37.42 0.55 13.87
C GLN A 85 -36.26 -0.36 13.48
N GLY A 86 -35.14 0.25 13.04
CA GLY A 86 -33.90 -0.46 12.73
C GLY A 86 -33.12 -0.78 13.99
N ASN A 87 -32.23 -1.76 13.88
CA ASN A 87 -31.24 -2.08 14.90
C ASN A 87 -29.84 -2.08 14.27
N PRO A 88 -28.95 -1.16 14.61
CA PRO A 88 -27.62 -1.07 13.98
C PRO A 88 -26.72 -2.27 14.28
N LYS A 89 -27.00 -3.05 15.33
CA LYS A 89 -26.21 -4.24 15.68
C LYS A 89 -26.50 -5.47 14.83
N TRP A 90 -27.60 -5.45 14.06
CA TRP A 90 -28.03 -6.57 13.24
C TRP A 90 -28.44 -6.11 11.86
N TRP A 91 -28.44 -7.02 10.90
CA TRP A 91 -29.11 -6.76 9.64
C TRP A 91 -30.56 -6.35 9.89
N SER A 92 -30.91 -5.17 9.47
CA SER A 92 -32.26 -4.63 9.65
C SER A 92 -32.66 -3.77 8.47
N ALA A 93 -33.98 -3.62 8.27
CA ALA A 93 -34.54 -2.79 7.25
C ALA A 93 -35.71 -1.98 7.80
N THR A 94 -35.76 -0.70 7.46
CA THR A 94 -36.86 0.21 7.86
C THR A 94 -37.42 0.92 6.64
N ILE A 95 -38.71 1.22 6.68
CA ILE A 95 -39.33 2.07 5.66
C ILE A 95 -39.14 3.51 6.10
N GLU A 96 -38.38 4.29 5.31
CA GLU A 96 -38.17 5.72 5.54
C GLU A 96 -39.30 6.56 4.96
N ASP A 97 -39.70 6.24 3.72
CA ASP A 97 -40.78 6.92 3.03
C ASP A 97 -41.60 5.93 2.20
N ARG A 98 -42.86 6.24 2.01
CA ARG A 98 -43.77 5.44 1.20
C ARG A 98 -44.84 6.30 0.57
N ASP A 99 -45.01 6.13 -0.68
CA ASP A 99 -46.18 6.58 -1.42
C ASP A 99 -46.99 5.42 -2.01
N LEU A 100 -47.97 5.74 -2.84
CA LEU A 100 -48.82 4.73 -3.47
C LEU A 100 -48.10 3.85 -4.48
N GLN A 101 -46.97 4.27 -5.02
CA GLN A 101 -46.24 3.63 -6.12
C GLN A 101 -44.81 3.25 -5.76
N SER A 102 -44.26 3.81 -4.68
CA SER A 102 -42.87 3.58 -4.29
C SER A 102 -42.68 3.47 -2.77
N TRP A 103 -41.67 2.69 -2.37
CA TRP A 103 -41.19 2.58 -1.00
C TRP A 103 -39.71 2.81 -0.95
N THR A 104 -39.29 3.76 -0.14
CA THR A 104 -37.88 3.92 0.20
C THR A 104 -37.59 3.16 1.48
N ILE A 105 -36.70 2.20 1.37
CA ILE A 105 -36.27 1.32 2.45
C ILE A 105 -34.83 1.61 2.80
N SER A 106 -34.57 1.91 4.06
CA SER A 106 -33.23 1.98 4.62
C SER A 106 -32.81 0.59 5.08
N VAL A 107 -31.67 0.13 4.61
CA VAL A 107 -31.08 -1.18 4.96
C VAL A 107 -29.81 -0.92 5.75
N THR A 108 -29.71 -1.48 6.94
CA THR A 108 -28.54 -1.38 7.82
C THR A 108 -27.86 -2.74 7.93
N THR A 109 -26.56 -2.75 7.76
CA THR A 109 -25.70 -3.92 8.00
C THR A 109 -25.00 -3.77 9.35
N PRO A 110 -24.73 -4.84 10.09
CA PRO A 110 -23.91 -4.73 11.29
C PRO A 110 -22.45 -4.38 10.97
N ALA A 111 -21.75 -3.77 11.90
CA ALA A 111 -20.35 -3.37 11.75
C ALA A 111 -19.40 -4.58 11.65
N ASP A 112 -19.84 -5.78 12.01
CA ASP A 112 -19.11 -7.04 11.89
C ASP A 112 -19.64 -7.93 10.76
N ALA A 113 -20.39 -7.40 9.78
CA ALA A 113 -20.85 -8.15 8.63
C ALA A 113 -19.66 -8.65 7.79
N ILE A 114 -19.82 -9.82 7.17
CA ILE A 114 -18.84 -10.38 6.23
C ILE A 114 -18.73 -9.46 5.02
N ILE A 115 -17.53 -9.10 4.59
CA ILE A 115 -17.31 -8.35 3.36
C ILE A 115 -17.47 -9.26 2.13
N GLY A 116 -17.88 -8.69 1.00
CA GLY A 116 -18.03 -9.48 -0.23
C GLY A 116 -19.06 -8.92 -1.20
N HIS A 117 -19.30 -9.67 -2.27
CA HIS A 117 -20.39 -9.40 -3.22
C HIS A 117 -21.68 -10.04 -2.73
N TYR A 118 -22.71 -9.24 -2.60
CA TYR A 118 -24.02 -9.66 -2.11
C TYR A 118 -25.09 -9.58 -3.19
N SER A 119 -25.97 -10.59 -3.20
CA SER A 119 -27.28 -10.53 -3.86
C SER A 119 -28.33 -10.12 -2.82
N LEU A 120 -29.14 -9.12 -3.15
CA LEU A 120 -30.25 -8.67 -2.32
C LEU A 120 -31.57 -9.15 -2.93
N LEU A 121 -32.36 -9.84 -2.13
CA LEU A 121 -33.64 -10.43 -2.52
C LEU A 121 -34.73 -9.92 -1.59
N LEU A 122 -35.92 -9.73 -2.11
CA LEU A 122 -37.13 -9.51 -1.31
C LEU A 122 -37.92 -10.82 -1.22
N GLN A 123 -38.15 -11.30 -0.02
CA GLN A 123 -38.94 -12.48 0.26
C GLN A 123 -40.34 -12.09 0.74
N VAL A 124 -41.36 -12.39 -0.03
CA VAL A 124 -42.77 -12.11 0.28
C VAL A 124 -43.45 -13.31 0.93
N SER A 125 -43.02 -14.52 0.57
CA SER A 125 -43.51 -15.79 1.15
C SER A 125 -42.38 -16.82 1.19
N GLN A 126 -42.65 -18.00 1.76
CA GLN A 126 -41.63 -19.07 1.76
C GLN A 126 -41.22 -19.53 0.35
N LYS A 127 -42.08 -19.34 -0.65
CA LYS A 127 -41.84 -19.77 -2.05
C LYS A 127 -41.60 -18.63 -3.04
N THR A 128 -41.81 -17.36 -2.63
CA THR A 128 -41.77 -16.22 -3.54
C THR A 128 -40.68 -15.27 -3.14
N GLN A 129 -39.64 -15.14 -3.97
CA GLN A 129 -38.52 -14.21 -3.83
C GLN A 129 -38.39 -13.38 -5.11
N PHE A 130 -38.06 -12.11 -4.98
CA PHE A 130 -37.78 -11.18 -6.07
C PHE A 130 -36.34 -10.67 -5.95
N PRO A 131 -35.50 -10.77 -7.00
CA PRO A 131 -34.19 -10.16 -7.01
C PRO A 131 -34.35 -8.64 -7.04
N LEU A 132 -33.68 -7.96 -6.10
CA LEU A 132 -33.64 -6.49 -6.02
C LEU A 132 -32.40 -5.91 -6.68
N GLY A 133 -31.28 -6.64 -6.65
CA GLY A 133 -30.01 -6.24 -7.22
C GLY A 133 -28.82 -6.82 -6.47
N HIS A 134 -27.66 -6.25 -6.77
CA HIS A 134 -26.39 -6.66 -6.18
C HIS A 134 -25.69 -5.47 -5.56
N PHE A 135 -24.93 -5.68 -4.50
CA PHE A 135 -24.07 -4.70 -3.90
C PHE A 135 -22.78 -5.33 -3.39
N THR A 136 -21.75 -4.51 -3.26
CA THR A 136 -20.47 -4.91 -2.65
C THR A 136 -20.39 -4.29 -1.26
N LEU A 137 -20.06 -5.10 -0.26
CA LEU A 137 -19.90 -4.68 1.13
C LEU A 137 -18.42 -4.68 1.51
N LEU A 138 -17.93 -3.55 2.03
CA LEU A 138 -16.55 -3.31 2.43
C LEU A 138 -16.44 -2.97 3.92
N PHE A 139 -15.23 -3.04 4.48
CA PHE A 139 -14.90 -2.51 5.81
C PHE A 139 -15.16 -1.00 5.89
N ASN A 140 -15.44 -0.49 7.11
CA ASN A 140 -15.84 0.89 7.34
C ASN A 140 -14.99 1.61 8.39
N PRO A 141 -13.93 2.34 8.01
CA PRO A 141 -13.13 3.10 8.98
C PRO A 141 -13.82 4.34 9.58
N TRP A 142 -15.04 4.67 9.15
CA TRP A 142 -15.87 5.73 9.76
C TRP A 142 -16.78 5.21 10.87
N GLU A 143 -17.07 3.89 10.88
CA GLU A 143 -17.96 3.27 11.86
C GLU A 143 -17.19 2.85 13.12
N ARG A 144 -17.58 3.39 14.28
CA ARG A 144 -16.89 3.17 15.55
C ARG A 144 -16.86 1.71 16.00
N GLU A 145 -17.91 0.97 15.69
CA GLU A 145 -18.02 -0.45 16.03
C GLU A 145 -17.29 -1.37 15.03
N ASP A 146 -16.78 -0.84 13.92
CA ASP A 146 -15.97 -1.62 12.98
C ASP A 146 -14.53 -1.75 13.48
N ALA A 147 -13.99 -2.96 13.36
CA ALA A 147 -12.62 -3.26 13.80
C ALA A 147 -11.53 -2.41 13.09
N VAL A 148 -11.86 -1.76 11.96
CA VAL A 148 -10.93 -0.86 11.24
C VAL A 148 -11.19 0.62 11.50
N PHE A 149 -12.01 0.97 12.49
CA PHE A 149 -12.30 2.35 12.82
C PHE A 149 -11.04 3.19 13.01
N LEU A 150 -10.96 4.31 12.30
CA LEU A 150 -9.85 5.26 12.38
C LEU A 150 -10.42 6.66 12.62
N GLU A 151 -10.22 7.21 13.81
CA GLU A 151 -10.87 8.44 14.25
C GLU A 151 -10.49 9.68 13.42
N ASN A 152 -9.23 9.76 13.01
CA ASN A 152 -8.69 10.94 12.34
C ASN A 152 -9.08 10.97 10.85
N GLU A 153 -9.88 11.98 10.46
CA GLU A 153 -10.36 12.17 9.08
C GLU A 153 -9.22 12.39 8.08
N ALA A 154 -8.19 13.14 8.44
CA ALA A 154 -7.06 13.38 7.55
C ALA A 154 -6.27 12.09 7.28
N GLN A 155 -6.16 11.21 8.27
CA GLN A 155 -5.58 9.88 8.10
C GLN A 155 -6.45 8.97 7.24
N ARG A 156 -7.80 8.99 7.39
CA ARG A 156 -8.70 8.25 6.49
C ARG A 156 -8.54 8.70 5.05
N ARG A 157 -8.44 10.02 4.82
CA ARG A 157 -8.21 10.57 3.47
C ARG A 157 -6.88 10.13 2.90
N GLU A 158 -5.79 10.13 3.68
CA GLU A 158 -4.47 9.74 3.21
C GLU A 158 -4.34 8.22 3.05
N TYR A 159 -4.68 7.45 4.09
CA TYR A 159 -4.36 6.04 4.14
C TYR A 159 -5.43 5.11 3.56
N LEU A 160 -6.57 5.67 3.13
CA LEU A 160 -7.63 4.92 2.44
C LEU A 160 -8.06 5.56 1.11
N LEU A 161 -8.29 6.89 1.09
CA LEU A 161 -8.89 7.58 -0.06
C LEU A 161 -7.89 8.24 -1.00
N ASN A 162 -6.58 8.22 -0.69
CA ASN A 162 -5.55 8.73 -1.58
C ASN A 162 -4.93 7.58 -2.40
N GLN A 163 -5.06 7.65 -3.72
CA GLN A 163 -4.43 6.66 -4.62
C GLN A 163 -2.98 7.00 -4.95
N ASN A 164 -2.55 8.25 -4.74
CA ASN A 164 -1.21 8.72 -5.06
C ASN A 164 -0.27 8.46 -3.89
N GLY A 165 0.51 7.40 -3.95
CA GLY A 165 1.50 7.02 -2.96
C GLY A 165 2.88 7.60 -3.22
N LEU A 166 3.72 7.58 -2.20
CA LEU A 166 5.16 7.75 -2.28
C LEU A 166 5.79 6.61 -1.49
N ILE A 167 6.72 5.91 -2.13
CA ILE A 167 7.55 4.89 -1.50
C ILE A 167 8.96 5.48 -1.42
N TYR A 168 9.56 5.44 -0.26
CA TYR A 168 10.86 6.03 -0.05
C TYR A 168 11.95 4.98 -0.21
N LEU A 169 12.85 5.20 -1.17
CA LEU A 169 13.95 4.31 -1.50
C LEU A 169 15.29 5.01 -1.22
N GLY A 170 16.42 4.34 -1.39
CA GLY A 170 17.73 4.93 -1.22
C GLY A 170 18.35 4.60 0.16
N THR A 171 18.92 5.59 0.84
CA THR A 171 19.56 5.44 2.15
C THR A 171 18.93 6.39 3.16
N SER A 172 19.15 6.15 4.47
CA SER A 172 18.70 7.04 5.54
C SER A 172 19.19 8.49 5.39
N GLU A 173 20.33 8.70 4.72
CA GLU A 173 20.91 10.02 4.45
C GLU A 173 20.46 10.62 3.10
N CYS A 174 20.01 9.79 2.15
CA CYS A 174 19.49 10.23 0.86
C CYS A 174 18.22 9.46 0.50
N ILE A 175 17.12 9.94 1.03
CA ILE A 175 15.79 9.38 0.82
C ILE A 175 15.25 9.84 -0.54
N GLN A 176 14.96 8.89 -1.43
CA GLN A 176 14.42 9.15 -2.76
C GLN A 176 12.94 8.76 -2.83
N PRO A 177 12.03 9.72 -3.02
CA PRO A 177 10.61 9.40 -3.16
C PRO A 177 10.33 8.79 -4.52
N GLN A 178 9.79 7.58 -4.53
CA GLN A 178 9.29 6.89 -5.71
C GLN A 178 7.78 7.02 -5.77
N PRO A 179 7.21 7.74 -6.74
CA PRO A 179 5.76 7.83 -6.92
C PRO A 179 5.14 6.46 -7.22
N TRP A 180 3.99 6.20 -6.61
CA TRP A 180 3.24 4.96 -6.80
C TRP A 180 1.74 5.24 -6.91
N ASP A 181 1.07 4.65 -7.91
CA ASP A 181 -0.39 4.65 -8.00
C ASP A 181 -0.94 3.37 -7.36
N PHE A 182 -1.60 3.49 -6.21
CA PHE A 182 -2.23 2.35 -5.55
C PHE A 182 -3.42 1.81 -6.33
N GLY A 183 -4.13 2.66 -7.07
CA GLY A 183 -5.23 2.26 -7.94
C GLY A 183 -6.43 1.61 -7.24
N GLN A 184 -6.58 1.74 -5.92
CA GLN A 184 -7.62 1.06 -5.10
C GLN A 184 -9.06 1.40 -5.49
N PHE A 185 -9.27 2.43 -6.31
CA PHE A 185 -10.59 2.79 -6.82
C PHE A 185 -10.95 2.07 -8.13
N ASP A 186 -10.05 1.27 -8.67
CA ASP A 186 -10.39 0.45 -9.84
C ASP A 186 -11.24 -0.75 -9.43
N THR A 187 -12.38 -0.94 -10.09
CA THR A 187 -13.30 -2.04 -9.78
C THR A 187 -12.66 -3.41 -9.94
N ASN A 188 -11.69 -3.56 -10.84
CA ASN A 188 -10.98 -4.81 -11.04
C ASN A 188 -10.11 -5.17 -9.83
N ILE A 189 -9.54 -4.18 -9.12
CA ILE A 189 -8.77 -4.43 -7.89
C ILE A 189 -9.71 -4.95 -6.79
N ILE A 190 -10.90 -4.36 -6.62
CA ILE A 190 -11.87 -4.86 -5.64
C ILE A 190 -12.32 -6.27 -6.00
N ASP A 191 -12.68 -6.50 -7.24
CA ASP A 191 -13.13 -7.83 -7.70
C ASP A 191 -12.04 -8.88 -7.52
N LEU A 192 -10.77 -8.53 -7.79
CA LEU A 192 -9.63 -9.38 -7.52
C LEU A 192 -9.49 -9.65 -6.02
N SER A 193 -9.51 -8.60 -5.20
CA SER A 193 -9.35 -8.71 -3.74
C SER A 193 -10.42 -9.62 -3.12
N LEU A 194 -11.65 -9.52 -3.61
CA LEU A 194 -12.74 -10.40 -3.18
C LEU A 194 -12.66 -11.82 -3.78
N ARG A 195 -12.06 -11.99 -4.97
CA ARG A 195 -11.77 -13.34 -5.53
C ARG A 195 -10.66 -14.06 -4.76
N LEU A 196 -9.67 -13.34 -4.22
CA LEU A 196 -8.67 -13.93 -3.32
C LEU A 196 -9.34 -14.52 -2.08
N GLN A 197 -10.45 -13.93 -1.63
CA GLN A 197 -11.32 -14.47 -0.59
C GLN A 197 -11.83 -15.89 -0.92
N GLU A 198 -12.13 -16.17 -2.17
CA GLU A 198 -12.67 -17.47 -2.58
C GLU A 198 -11.63 -18.61 -2.46
N VAL A 199 -10.36 -18.31 -2.36
CA VAL A 199 -9.27 -19.27 -2.15
C VAL A 199 -9.23 -19.73 -0.69
N ASP A 200 -9.66 -18.86 0.23
CA ASP A 200 -9.77 -19.18 1.65
C ASP A 200 -11.05 -19.94 1.94
N LYS A 201 -10.95 -21.02 2.68
CA LYS A 201 -12.10 -21.86 3.08
C LYS A 201 -12.82 -21.34 4.33
N GLU A 202 -12.19 -20.44 5.08
CA GLU A 202 -12.74 -19.86 6.30
C GLU A 202 -13.61 -18.63 6.04
N VAL A 203 -14.63 -18.78 5.18
CA VAL A 203 -15.50 -17.67 4.73
C VAL A 203 -16.12 -16.90 5.89
N ASN A 204 -16.39 -17.55 7.02
CA ASN A 204 -16.91 -16.91 8.24
C ASN A 204 -15.93 -15.94 8.91
N GLN A 205 -14.63 -15.99 8.60
CA GLN A 205 -13.60 -15.10 9.13
C GLN A 205 -13.41 -13.83 8.28
N TRP A 206 -14.07 -13.70 7.14
CA TRP A 206 -13.95 -12.50 6.31
C TRP A 206 -14.69 -11.26 6.83
N ASN A 207 -15.24 -11.35 8.01
CA ASN A 207 -15.63 -10.21 8.84
C ASN A 207 -14.48 -9.67 9.70
N ASN A 208 -13.38 -10.43 9.84
CA ASN A 208 -12.24 -10.12 10.70
C ASN A 208 -11.07 -9.55 9.87
N PRO A 209 -10.71 -8.26 10.00
CA PRO A 209 -9.64 -7.66 9.22
C PRO A 209 -8.26 -8.26 9.53
N VAL A 210 -8.06 -8.82 10.74
CA VAL A 210 -6.83 -9.52 11.12
C VAL A 210 -6.63 -10.76 10.25
N HIS A 211 -7.69 -11.59 10.13
CA HIS A 211 -7.67 -12.77 9.27
C HIS A 211 -7.46 -12.40 7.80
N VAL A 212 -8.21 -11.43 7.31
CA VAL A 212 -8.11 -10.93 5.93
C VAL A 212 -6.69 -10.46 5.61
N ALA A 213 -6.08 -9.64 6.46
CA ALA A 213 -4.72 -9.14 6.22
C ALA A 213 -3.67 -10.26 6.24
N ARG A 214 -3.81 -11.26 7.12
CA ARG A 214 -2.92 -12.43 7.18
C ARG A 214 -3.01 -13.29 5.91
N VAL A 215 -4.23 -13.58 5.46
CA VAL A 215 -4.45 -14.39 4.24
C VAL A 215 -3.95 -13.66 3.00
N LEU A 216 -4.27 -12.38 2.85
CA LEU A 216 -3.84 -11.58 1.72
C LEU A 216 -2.31 -11.42 1.67
N GLY A 217 -1.66 -11.22 2.81
CA GLY A 217 -0.20 -11.14 2.89
C GLY A 217 0.50 -12.37 2.32
N VAL A 218 -0.08 -13.58 2.52
CA VAL A 218 0.44 -14.82 1.95
C VAL A 218 0.14 -14.94 0.47
N LEU A 219 -1.11 -14.69 0.07
CA LEU A 219 -1.54 -14.85 -1.33
C LEU A 219 -0.81 -13.88 -2.28
N LEU A 220 -0.41 -12.73 -1.78
CA LEU A 220 0.36 -11.76 -2.54
C LEU A 220 1.84 -12.16 -2.66
N ASN A 221 2.45 -12.70 -1.61
CA ASN A 221 3.87 -13.08 -1.55
C ASN A 221 4.05 -14.55 -1.21
N ASN A 222 3.59 -15.42 -2.03
CA ASN A 222 3.89 -16.83 -1.83
C ASN A 222 5.03 -17.26 -2.77
N ARG A 223 6.11 -17.74 -2.23
CA ARG A 223 7.17 -18.45 -2.98
C ARG A 223 6.67 -19.77 -3.59
N LYS A 224 5.38 -20.09 -3.44
CA LYS A 224 4.70 -21.28 -3.98
C LYS A 224 3.86 -20.90 -5.21
N GLU A 225 3.46 -21.90 -6.01
CA GLU A 225 2.81 -21.80 -7.33
C GLU A 225 1.53 -20.93 -7.44
N LYS A 226 0.99 -20.40 -6.34
CA LYS A 226 -0.28 -19.65 -6.32
C LYS A 226 -0.17 -18.17 -5.94
N SER A 227 1.05 -17.65 -5.82
CA SER A 227 1.24 -16.22 -5.48
C SER A 227 1.04 -15.31 -6.68
N ILE A 228 0.72 -14.04 -6.40
CA ILE A 228 0.63 -13.02 -7.44
C ILE A 228 2.02 -12.61 -7.93
N LEU A 229 2.96 -12.43 -7.00
CA LEU A 229 4.33 -12.02 -7.29
C LEU A 229 5.31 -13.17 -7.05
N THR A 230 6.32 -13.30 -7.91
CA THR A 230 7.42 -14.25 -7.74
C THR A 230 8.77 -13.56 -7.95
N THR A 231 9.80 -14.09 -7.31
CA THR A 231 11.19 -13.67 -7.55
C THR A 231 11.62 -14.15 -8.93
N PRO A 232 12.13 -13.30 -9.83
CA PRO A 232 12.59 -13.72 -11.14
C PRO A 232 13.80 -14.65 -11.02
N GLU A 233 13.78 -15.78 -11.73
CA GLU A 233 14.89 -16.73 -11.78
C GLU A 233 16.06 -16.23 -12.65
N THR A 234 15.80 -15.34 -13.60
CA THR A 234 16.80 -14.73 -14.48
C THR A 234 16.55 -13.24 -14.66
N GLN A 235 17.63 -12.44 -14.60
CA GLN A 235 17.57 -10.98 -14.61
C GLN A 235 17.49 -10.34 -16.01
N ASP A 236 17.57 -11.12 -17.08
CA ASP A 236 17.79 -10.61 -18.46
C ASP A 236 16.57 -10.67 -19.40
N SER A 237 15.35 -10.90 -18.91
CA SER A 237 14.19 -10.93 -19.79
C SER A 237 13.66 -9.52 -20.14
N GLU A 238 13.24 -9.33 -21.41
CA GLU A 238 12.56 -8.09 -21.86
C GLU A 238 11.31 -7.80 -20.99
N ASP A 239 10.68 -8.84 -20.46
CA ASP A 239 9.56 -8.75 -19.52
C ASP A 239 9.93 -7.99 -18.24
N MET A 240 11.18 -8.13 -17.74
CA MET A 240 11.65 -7.39 -16.56
C MET A 240 11.78 -5.90 -16.83
N ARG A 241 12.28 -5.48 -18.00
CA ARG A 241 12.34 -4.05 -18.38
C ARG A 241 10.95 -3.43 -18.49
N PHE A 242 9.96 -4.19 -18.93
CA PHE A 242 8.56 -3.76 -18.98
C PHE A 242 7.95 -3.61 -17.60
N LEU A 243 8.33 -4.47 -16.63
CA LEU A 243 7.84 -4.43 -15.25
C LEU A 243 8.44 -3.26 -14.45
N TYR A 244 9.73 -2.95 -14.64
CA TYR A 244 10.38 -1.80 -14.00
C TYR A 244 9.78 -0.43 -14.38
N LYS A 245 9.12 -0.34 -15.53
CA LYS A 245 8.40 0.87 -15.96
C LYS A 245 7.01 1.00 -15.32
N ARG A 246 6.54 0.00 -14.58
CA ARG A 246 5.23 0.04 -13.94
C ARG A 246 5.31 0.83 -12.63
N ARG A 247 4.48 1.86 -12.52
CA ARG A 247 4.46 2.79 -11.40
C ARG A 247 3.16 2.73 -10.62
N GLY A 248 2.58 1.53 -10.55
CA GLY A 248 1.32 1.32 -9.86
C GLY A 248 0.94 -0.15 -9.73
N SER A 249 0.04 -0.42 -8.82
CA SER A 249 -0.43 -1.77 -8.50
C SER A 249 -1.38 -2.35 -9.55
N LEU A 250 -2.16 -1.49 -10.23
CA LEU A 250 -3.18 -1.93 -11.17
C LEU A 250 -2.61 -2.75 -12.35
N PRO A 251 -1.53 -2.35 -13.04
CA PRO A 251 -0.96 -3.15 -14.13
C PRO A 251 -0.49 -4.54 -13.67
N ILE A 252 0.05 -4.65 -12.45
CA ILE A 252 0.52 -5.90 -11.87
C ILE A 252 -0.67 -6.84 -11.60
N LEU A 253 -1.66 -6.33 -10.88
CA LEU A 253 -2.86 -7.07 -10.52
C LEU A 253 -3.69 -7.46 -11.75
N TRP A 254 -3.75 -6.58 -12.76
CA TRP A 254 -4.43 -6.85 -14.01
C TRP A 254 -3.73 -7.94 -14.82
N HIS A 255 -2.40 -7.93 -14.87
CA HIS A 255 -1.64 -8.98 -15.56
C HIS A 255 -1.89 -10.35 -14.94
N TRP A 256 -1.90 -10.44 -13.62
CA TRP A 256 -2.23 -11.69 -12.94
C TRP A 256 -3.67 -12.15 -13.20
N LEU A 257 -4.62 -11.23 -13.19
CA LEU A 257 -6.05 -11.51 -13.42
C LEU A 257 -6.30 -12.04 -14.84
N THR A 258 -5.70 -11.40 -15.85
CA THR A 258 -5.86 -11.77 -17.26
C THR A 258 -4.98 -12.95 -17.67
N GLY A 259 -3.88 -13.16 -17.00
CA GLY A 259 -2.96 -14.29 -17.18
C GLY A 259 -3.43 -15.60 -16.54
N GLN A 260 -4.70 -15.71 -16.14
CA GLN A 260 -5.27 -16.89 -15.49
C GLN A 260 -4.54 -17.33 -14.22
N GLY A 261 -4.05 -16.37 -13.44
CA GLY A 261 -3.32 -16.63 -12.19
C GLY A 261 -1.83 -16.93 -12.39
N ARG A 262 -1.27 -16.66 -13.58
CA ARG A 262 0.19 -16.74 -13.77
C ARG A 262 0.88 -15.70 -12.91
N GLN A 263 1.92 -16.13 -12.23
CA GLN A 263 2.73 -15.25 -11.38
C GLN A 263 3.39 -14.14 -12.20
N VAL A 264 3.44 -12.95 -11.60
CA VAL A 264 4.13 -11.81 -12.18
C VAL A 264 5.56 -11.79 -11.64
N PRO A 265 6.59 -11.86 -12.48
CA PRO A 265 7.98 -11.85 -12.04
C PRO A 265 8.38 -10.42 -11.63
N ASP A 266 8.02 -10.01 -10.41
CA ASP A 266 8.40 -8.72 -9.82
C ASP A 266 8.61 -8.88 -8.31
N GLY A 267 9.68 -9.58 -7.97
CA GLY A 267 9.99 -9.99 -6.59
C GLY A 267 10.66 -8.92 -5.74
N GLN A 268 10.60 -7.64 -6.10
CA GLN A 268 11.14 -6.58 -5.25
C GLN A 268 10.22 -6.36 -4.04
N GLY A 269 10.77 -6.42 -2.83
CA GLY A 269 10.01 -6.30 -1.59
C GLY A 269 9.18 -5.02 -1.49
N TRP A 270 9.64 -3.90 -2.06
CA TRP A 270 8.91 -2.64 -2.06
C TRP A 270 7.67 -2.66 -2.98
N VAL A 271 7.72 -3.38 -4.11
CA VAL A 271 6.57 -3.58 -5.00
C VAL A 271 5.50 -4.41 -4.30
N LEU A 272 5.92 -5.47 -3.62
CA LEU A 272 5.03 -6.30 -2.84
C LEU A 272 4.30 -5.50 -1.75
N ALA A 273 5.02 -4.69 -0.98
CA ALA A 273 4.43 -3.84 0.04
C ALA A 273 3.41 -2.87 -0.57
N ALA A 274 3.72 -2.28 -1.72
CA ALA A 274 2.82 -1.36 -2.41
C ALA A 274 1.54 -2.05 -2.92
N VAL A 275 1.65 -3.25 -3.50
CA VAL A 275 0.51 -4.05 -3.97
C VAL A 275 -0.36 -4.50 -2.79
N THR A 276 0.26 -4.94 -1.69
CA THR A 276 -0.44 -5.31 -0.44
C THR A 276 -1.24 -4.13 0.11
N CYS A 277 -0.64 -2.94 0.16
CA CYS A 277 -1.30 -1.72 0.56
C CYS A 277 -2.53 -1.41 -0.32
N SER A 278 -2.43 -1.59 -1.64
CA SER A 278 -3.52 -1.36 -2.59
C SER A 278 -4.71 -2.29 -2.36
N VAL A 279 -4.44 -3.58 -2.16
CA VAL A 279 -5.46 -4.60 -1.91
C VAL A 279 -6.17 -4.34 -0.58
N LEU A 280 -5.43 -4.04 0.48
CA LEU A 280 -6.03 -3.70 1.80
C LEU A 280 -6.92 -2.45 1.71
N ARG A 281 -6.45 -1.37 1.06
CA ARG A 281 -7.23 -0.15 0.86
C ARG A 281 -8.49 -0.39 0.04
N SER A 282 -8.44 -1.24 -0.98
CA SER A 282 -9.61 -1.55 -1.82
C SER A 282 -10.74 -2.23 -1.03
N LEU A 283 -10.39 -3.00 -0.01
CA LEU A 283 -11.35 -3.65 0.89
C LEU A 283 -11.85 -2.74 2.02
N GLY A 284 -11.29 -1.54 2.17
CA GLY A 284 -11.68 -0.59 3.21
C GLY A 284 -10.79 -0.60 4.46
N ILE A 285 -9.68 -1.30 4.45
CA ILE A 285 -8.70 -1.33 5.56
C ILE A 285 -7.69 -0.20 5.34
N PRO A 286 -7.58 0.78 6.25
CA PRO A 286 -6.56 1.82 6.15
C PRO A 286 -5.17 1.20 6.19
N ALA A 287 -4.33 1.54 5.21
CA ALA A 287 -3.00 0.98 5.07
C ALA A 287 -2.00 2.02 4.54
N ARG A 288 -0.71 1.86 4.88
CA ARG A 288 0.38 2.68 4.39
C ARG A 288 1.62 1.84 4.14
N VAL A 289 2.49 2.34 3.26
CA VAL A 289 3.80 1.75 3.02
C VAL A 289 4.83 2.48 3.88
N ILE A 290 5.71 1.72 4.53
CA ILE A 290 6.82 2.24 5.30
C ILE A 290 8.13 1.72 4.74
N THR A 291 9.18 2.53 4.84
CA THR A 291 10.56 2.14 4.49
C THR A 291 11.42 2.21 5.73
N ILE A 292 12.09 1.12 6.03
CA ILE A 292 12.99 0.95 7.16
C ILE A 292 14.42 0.97 6.60
N TYR A 293 15.19 1.98 6.91
CA TYR A 293 16.60 2.06 6.50
C TYR A 293 17.50 1.39 7.51
N ASP A 294 18.63 0.88 7.03
CA ASP A 294 19.61 0.15 7.83
C ASP A 294 18.99 -1.02 8.62
N SER A 295 18.01 -1.71 8.02
CA SER A 295 17.37 -2.88 8.61
C SER A 295 18.33 -4.06 8.69
N ALA A 296 18.32 -4.79 9.81
CA ALA A 296 19.07 -6.04 9.92
C ALA A 296 18.30 -7.20 9.28
N GLN A 297 18.98 -8.00 8.47
CA GLN A 297 18.42 -9.21 7.86
C GLN A 297 18.96 -10.46 8.54
N ASP A 298 18.19 -11.56 8.44
CA ASP A 298 18.55 -12.89 8.94
C ASP A 298 18.98 -12.95 10.41
N THR A 299 18.42 -12.03 11.23
CA THR A 299 18.77 -11.96 12.65
C THR A 299 18.34 -13.20 13.43
N GLN A 300 17.37 -13.98 12.93
CA GLN A 300 16.74 -15.10 13.64
C GLN A 300 16.32 -14.75 15.08
N GLY A 301 16.01 -13.47 15.33
CA GLY A 301 15.69 -12.93 16.65
C GLY A 301 16.93 -12.53 17.48
N ALA A 302 18.14 -12.60 16.94
CA ALA A 302 19.35 -12.14 17.65
C ALA A 302 19.33 -10.62 17.82
N LEU A 303 19.52 -10.15 19.04
CA LEU A 303 19.51 -8.72 19.39
C LEU A 303 20.86 -8.02 19.08
N THR A 304 21.85 -8.77 18.56
CA THR A 304 23.15 -8.22 18.18
C THR A 304 23.51 -8.70 16.80
N VAL A 305 23.82 -7.77 15.91
CA VAL A 305 24.34 -8.03 14.57
C VAL A 305 25.84 -7.82 14.60
N ASN A 306 26.62 -8.80 14.15
CA ASN A 306 28.08 -8.72 14.05
C ASN A 306 28.49 -8.41 12.62
N GLU A 307 29.19 -7.29 12.43
CA GLU A 307 29.80 -6.91 11.16
C GLU A 307 31.32 -7.08 11.24
N TYR A 308 31.90 -7.69 10.19
CA TYR A 308 33.33 -7.97 10.12
C TYR A 308 33.96 -7.17 8.98
N TYR A 309 35.04 -6.45 9.29
CA TYR A 309 35.81 -5.65 8.34
C TYR A 309 37.28 -6.04 8.39
N ASP A 310 38.00 -5.82 7.29
CA ASP A 310 39.46 -5.89 7.28
C ASP A 310 40.09 -4.59 7.83
N GLN A 311 41.43 -4.53 7.91
CA GLN A 311 42.12 -3.33 8.39
C GLN A 311 42.00 -2.13 7.46
N ASN A 312 41.55 -2.31 6.21
CA ASN A 312 41.29 -1.22 5.27
C ASN A 312 39.82 -0.77 5.34
N GLY A 313 39.01 -1.38 6.24
CA GLY A 313 37.58 -1.08 6.37
C GLY A 313 36.73 -1.74 5.28
N LEU A 314 37.25 -2.72 4.54
CA LEU A 314 36.46 -3.47 3.56
C LEU A 314 35.68 -4.60 4.24
N PRO A 315 34.40 -4.81 3.88
CA PRO A 315 33.59 -5.87 4.47
C PRO A 315 34.21 -7.27 4.20
N ASN A 316 34.36 -8.06 5.25
CA ASN A 316 34.85 -9.43 5.14
C ASN A 316 33.68 -10.42 5.09
N GLY A 317 33.40 -10.97 3.91
CA GLY A 317 32.22 -11.82 3.62
C GLY A 317 32.28 -13.28 4.11
N GLU A 318 33.36 -13.73 4.79
CA GLU A 318 33.58 -15.16 5.12
C GLU A 318 32.76 -15.68 6.32
N HIS A 319 32.11 -14.82 7.09
CA HIS A 319 31.32 -15.24 8.25
C HIS A 319 29.82 -15.25 7.97
N LYS A 320 29.21 -16.45 8.08
CA LYS A 320 27.76 -16.65 8.07
C LYS A 320 27.18 -16.12 9.38
N GLY A 321 26.63 -14.91 9.36
CA GLY A 321 25.95 -14.29 10.50
C GLY A 321 24.96 -13.24 10.02
N SER A 322 24.14 -12.75 10.96
CA SER A 322 23.21 -11.65 10.70
C SER A 322 23.94 -10.45 10.07
N ARG A 323 23.41 -9.90 9.00
CA ARG A 323 24.03 -8.79 8.24
C ARG A 323 23.11 -7.59 8.23
N ILE A 324 23.68 -6.40 8.37
CA ILE A 324 23.02 -5.19 7.90
C ILE A 324 23.10 -5.21 6.37
N CYS A 325 22.03 -4.79 5.69
CA CYS A 325 22.01 -4.76 4.24
C CYS A 325 23.11 -3.82 3.71
N ILE A 326 24.16 -4.40 3.13
CA ILE A 326 25.28 -3.66 2.53
C ILE A 326 25.15 -3.74 1.00
N PRO A 327 25.30 -2.64 0.25
CA PRO A 327 25.30 -2.69 -1.21
C PRO A 327 26.47 -3.53 -1.71
N SER A 328 26.21 -4.50 -2.60
CA SER A 328 27.29 -5.19 -3.31
C SER A 328 27.81 -4.34 -4.47
N PRO A 329 29.11 -4.16 -4.66
CA PRO A 329 29.67 -3.34 -5.74
C PRO A 329 29.62 -3.98 -7.13
N LEU A 330 29.04 -5.18 -7.30
CA LEU A 330 29.24 -5.98 -8.51
C LEU A 330 28.01 -6.21 -9.40
N GLN A 331 26.90 -5.48 -9.25
CA GLN A 331 25.75 -5.66 -10.17
C GLN A 331 25.19 -4.35 -10.69
N CYS A 332 25.28 -4.18 -12.00
CA CYS A 332 24.78 -3.06 -12.83
C CYS A 332 23.25 -3.05 -12.95
N PHE A 333 22.53 -2.85 -11.84
CA PHE A 333 21.08 -2.58 -11.83
C PHE A 333 20.81 -1.27 -11.10
N PRO A 334 19.75 -0.54 -11.47
CA PRO A 334 19.43 0.74 -10.82
C PRO A 334 19.15 0.61 -9.31
N PHE A 335 18.99 -0.61 -8.79
CA PHE A 335 18.92 -0.90 -7.36
C PHE A 335 19.72 -2.18 -7.05
N PRO A 336 20.65 -2.14 -6.07
CA PRO A 336 21.41 -3.33 -5.69
C PRO A 336 20.47 -4.43 -5.17
N THR A 337 20.77 -5.68 -5.51
CA THR A 337 20.00 -6.88 -5.09
C THR A 337 20.00 -7.09 -3.57
N HIS A 338 20.88 -6.41 -2.84
CA HIS A 338 20.87 -6.32 -1.38
C HIS A 338 20.49 -4.88 -1.01
N SER A 339 19.20 -4.64 -0.84
CA SER A 339 18.70 -3.32 -0.47
C SER A 339 19.17 -2.92 0.92
N ILE A 340 19.63 -1.67 1.05
CA ILE A 340 19.99 -1.03 2.32
C ILE A 340 18.72 -0.70 3.13
N PHE A 341 17.57 -1.01 2.59
CA PHE A 341 16.27 -0.74 3.18
C PHE A 341 15.31 -1.92 3.02
N GLN A 342 14.41 -2.05 3.95
CA GLN A 342 13.26 -2.96 3.89
C GLN A 342 11.99 -2.13 3.75
N VAL A 343 11.09 -2.54 2.86
CA VAL A 343 9.79 -1.88 2.68
C VAL A 343 8.69 -2.84 3.12
N LEU A 344 7.85 -2.38 4.03
CA LEU A 344 6.75 -3.15 4.59
C LEU A 344 5.43 -2.39 4.45
N THR A 345 4.34 -3.10 4.69
CA THR A 345 3.00 -2.52 4.77
C THR A 345 2.54 -2.48 6.21
N GLU A 346 2.00 -1.35 6.64
CA GLU A 346 1.20 -1.26 7.85
C GLU A 346 -0.28 -1.17 7.51
N CYS A 347 -1.12 -1.81 8.33
CA CYS A 347 -2.56 -1.65 8.27
C CYS A 347 -3.13 -1.33 9.65
N TRP A 348 -4.22 -0.57 9.67
CA TRP A 348 -4.85 -0.10 10.90
C TRP A 348 -6.05 -0.96 11.26
N MET A 349 -6.05 -1.52 12.48
CA MET A 349 -7.18 -2.30 12.99
C MET A 349 -7.13 -2.53 14.51
N ALA A 350 -8.28 -2.87 15.08
CA ALA A 350 -8.37 -3.43 16.41
C ALA A 350 -7.81 -4.86 16.46
N ARG A 351 -7.28 -5.27 17.61
CA ARG A 351 -6.72 -6.61 17.85
C ARG A 351 -7.41 -7.30 19.02
N PRO A 352 -8.66 -7.76 18.85
CA PRO A 352 -9.38 -8.46 19.89
C PRO A 352 -8.78 -9.84 20.22
N ASP A 353 -7.91 -10.36 19.36
CA ASP A 353 -7.14 -11.60 19.53
C ASP A 353 -5.90 -11.45 20.45
N LEU A 354 -5.57 -10.22 20.83
CA LEU A 354 -4.44 -9.88 21.70
C LEU A 354 -4.90 -9.22 23.01
N PRO A 355 -4.03 -9.11 24.02
CA PRO A 355 -4.33 -8.31 25.19
C PRO A 355 -4.73 -6.87 24.84
N PRO A 356 -5.55 -6.20 25.67
CA PRO A 356 -5.98 -4.83 25.40
C PRO A 356 -4.81 -3.86 25.19
N GLY A 357 -4.95 -2.96 24.20
CA GLY A 357 -3.98 -1.92 23.94
C GLY A 357 -3.06 -2.16 22.73
N TYR A 358 -3.10 -3.33 22.08
CA TYR A 358 -2.30 -3.64 20.89
C TYR A 358 -3.03 -3.40 19.56
N GLY A 359 -4.22 -2.79 19.58
CA GLY A 359 -4.86 -2.21 18.40
C GLY A 359 -4.06 -1.04 17.83
N GLY A 360 -4.38 -0.62 16.60
CA GLY A 360 -3.69 0.43 15.87
C GLY A 360 -2.91 -0.10 14.68
N TRP A 361 -1.77 0.49 14.38
CA TRP A 361 -0.92 0.07 13.26
C TRP A 361 -0.33 -1.32 13.48
N GLN A 362 -0.47 -2.16 12.46
CA GLN A 362 0.01 -3.54 12.43
C GLN A 362 0.93 -3.73 11.23
N LEU A 363 2.14 -4.24 11.44
CA LEU A 363 3.05 -4.64 10.37
C LEU A 363 2.56 -5.93 9.72
N VAL A 364 2.46 -5.91 8.39
CA VAL A 364 2.22 -7.09 7.56
C VAL A 364 3.56 -7.52 7.00
N ASP A 365 4.13 -8.58 7.56
CA ASP A 365 5.36 -9.16 7.05
C ASP A 365 5.07 -10.50 6.39
N SER A 366 5.01 -10.48 5.07
CA SER A 366 4.78 -11.67 4.26
C SER A 366 6.00 -12.59 4.14
N SER A 367 7.19 -12.17 4.61
CA SER A 367 8.37 -13.02 4.68
C SER A 367 8.30 -14.03 5.83
N LEU A 368 7.56 -13.71 6.88
CA LEU A 368 7.32 -14.53 8.06
C LEU A 368 6.03 -15.36 7.89
N GLN A 369 6.12 -16.45 7.15
CA GLN A 369 4.99 -17.33 6.89
C GLN A 369 4.94 -18.51 7.87
N LYS A 370 3.74 -18.77 8.40
CA LYS A 370 3.43 -20.03 9.09
C LYS A 370 2.88 -21.02 8.08
N GLU A 371 3.47 -22.21 8.03
CA GLU A 371 2.91 -23.29 7.23
C GLU A 371 1.57 -23.74 7.81
N GLY A 372 0.52 -23.65 6.98
CA GLY A 372 -0.78 -24.24 7.29
C GLY A 372 -0.73 -25.76 7.16
N GLY A 373 -1.52 -26.49 7.95
CA GLY A 373 -1.73 -27.93 7.77
C GLY A 373 -2.36 -28.25 6.40
N ALA A 374 -2.49 -29.52 6.04
CA ALA A 374 -2.90 -30.02 4.71
C ALA A 374 -4.18 -29.40 4.10
N ASN A 375 -5.03 -28.73 4.89
CA ASN A 375 -6.27 -28.08 4.47
C ASN A 375 -6.40 -26.60 4.88
N VAL A 376 -5.36 -26.00 5.48
CA VAL A 376 -5.37 -24.60 5.97
C VAL A 376 -4.37 -23.81 5.15
N LEU A 377 -4.80 -22.64 4.66
CA LEU A 377 -3.89 -21.69 4.00
C LEU A 377 -2.79 -21.27 4.98
N SER A 378 -1.55 -21.17 4.48
CA SER A 378 -0.48 -20.50 5.21
C SER A 378 -0.92 -19.08 5.56
N THR A 379 -0.52 -18.54 6.69
CA THR A 379 -0.81 -17.16 7.10
C THR A 379 0.49 -16.41 7.33
N CYS A 380 0.54 -15.13 6.98
CA CYS A 380 1.64 -14.26 7.37
C CYS A 380 1.42 -13.75 8.80
N ASP A 381 2.49 -13.30 9.42
CA ASP A 381 2.38 -12.70 10.74
C ASP A 381 1.91 -11.24 10.66
N LEU A 382 1.15 -10.82 11.66
CA LEU A 382 0.62 -9.47 11.80
C LEU A 382 1.04 -8.94 13.17
N VAL A 383 2.06 -8.07 13.17
CA VAL A 383 2.74 -7.64 14.38
C VAL A 383 2.35 -6.22 14.76
N PRO A 384 1.84 -5.99 15.98
CA PRO A 384 1.54 -4.64 16.45
C PRO A 384 2.80 -3.77 16.53
N VAL A 385 2.76 -2.57 15.95
CA VAL A 385 3.85 -1.59 16.03
C VAL A 385 4.16 -1.26 17.51
N LYS A 386 3.12 -1.18 18.33
CA LYS A 386 3.26 -0.93 19.77
C LYS A 386 4.04 -2.04 20.47
N ALA A 387 3.86 -3.30 20.10
CA ALA A 387 4.62 -4.42 20.67
C ALA A 387 6.13 -4.30 20.38
N ILE A 388 6.48 -3.87 19.17
CA ILE A 388 7.88 -3.56 18.79
C ILE A 388 8.41 -2.44 19.69
N LYS A 389 7.67 -1.35 19.84
CA LYS A 389 8.09 -0.21 20.66
C LYS A 389 8.28 -0.57 22.15
N GLU A 390 7.43 -1.43 22.68
CA GLU A 390 7.46 -1.85 24.09
C GLU A 390 8.38 -3.04 24.36
N GLY A 391 8.94 -3.67 23.31
CA GLY A 391 9.81 -4.85 23.43
C GLY A 391 9.07 -6.10 23.87
N VAL A 392 7.77 -6.20 23.62
CA VAL A 392 6.94 -7.36 23.97
C VAL A 392 7.03 -8.37 22.84
N LEU A 393 7.87 -9.39 23.03
CA LEU A 393 8.30 -10.29 21.97
C LEU A 393 7.46 -11.57 21.84
N ASP A 394 6.63 -11.87 22.79
CA ASP A 394 5.87 -13.13 22.90
C ASP A 394 4.45 -13.08 22.32
N LEU A 395 4.02 -11.93 21.78
CA LEU A 395 2.68 -11.75 21.21
C LEU A 395 2.44 -12.53 19.93
N SER A 396 3.46 -12.69 19.11
CA SER A 396 3.40 -13.52 17.92
C SER A 396 4.79 -14.05 17.54
N PRO A 397 4.89 -15.19 16.86
CA PRO A 397 6.18 -15.81 16.50
C PRO A 397 7.10 -14.92 15.65
N GLY A 398 6.55 -14.02 14.85
CA GLY A 398 7.31 -13.07 14.03
C GLY A 398 7.83 -11.85 14.78
N THR A 399 7.28 -11.56 15.96
CA THR A 399 7.66 -10.36 16.73
C THR A 399 9.15 -10.29 17.05
N PRO A 400 9.82 -11.37 17.52
CA PRO A 400 11.25 -11.33 17.81
C PRO A 400 12.11 -10.99 16.59
N ALA A 401 11.82 -11.58 15.43
CA ALA A 401 12.57 -11.32 14.21
C ALA A 401 12.41 -9.87 13.71
N LEU A 402 11.17 -9.36 13.72
CA LEU A 402 10.89 -7.97 13.36
C LEU A 402 11.48 -6.99 14.39
N PHE A 403 11.39 -7.29 15.68
CA PHE A 403 12.03 -6.47 16.72
C PHE A 403 13.54 -6.38 16.48
N ALA A 404 14.20 -7.52 16.24
CA ALA A 404 15.63 -7.56 15.98
C ALA A 404 16.01 -6.80 14.70
N SER A 405 15.21 -6.90 13.62
CA SER A 405 15.46 -6.16 12.38
C SER A 405 15.39 -4.64 12.55
N LEU A 406 14.72 -4.15 13.58
CA LEU A 406 14.46 -2.75 13.87
C LEU A 406 15.25 -2.18 15.06
N ASN A 407 15.63 -3.04 16.03
CA ASN A 407 16.17 -2.61 17.32
C ASN A 407 17.46 -3.35 17.73
N ALA A 408 18.02 -4.23 16.90
CA ALA A 408 19.27 -4.89 17.22
C ALA A 408 20.43 -3.89 17.36
N SER A 409 21.39 -4.20 18.24
CA SER A 409 22.66 -3.50 18.31
C SER A 409 23.63 -4.03 17.27
N CYS A 410 24.53 -3.18 16.75
CA CYS A 410 25.58 -3.58 15.84
C CYS A 410 26.93 -3.64 16.58
N ALA A 411 27.62 -4.78 16.51
CA ALA A 411 28.99 -4.94 16.97
C ALA A 411 29.93 -5.04 15.76
N ILE A 412 30.92 -4.17 15.69
CA ILE A 412 31.90 -4.13 14.61
C ILE A 412 33.15 -4.85 15.04
N TRP A 413 33.64 -5.74 14.18
CA TRP A 413 34.84 -6.55 14.38
C TRP A 413 35.84 -6.27 13.26
N LEU A 414 37.09 -5.97 13.63
CA LEU A 414 38.20 -5.80 12.71
C LEU A 414 39.06 -7.05 12.68
N ARG A 415 39.31 -7.56 11.48
CA ARG A 415 40.21 -8.70 11.26
C ARG A 415 41.57 -8.18 10.79
N HIS A 416 42.60 -8.45 11.56
CA HIS A 416 43.96 -8.14 11.22
C HIS A 416 44.59 -9.17 10.26
N LYS A 417 45.74 -8.80 9.63
CA LYS A 417 46.42 -9.68 8.66
C LYS A 417 46.92 -10.98 9.27
N ASP A 418 47.21 -10.99 10.57
CA ASP A 418 47.60 -12.17 11.33
C ASP A 418 46.46 -13.11 11.68
N GLY A 419 45.20 -12.73 11.28
CA GLY A 419 43.99 -13.50 11.55
C GLY A 419 43.31 -13.17 12.89
N THR A 420 43.89 -12.30 13.70
CA THR A 420 43.26 -11.87 14.94
C THR A 420 42.02 -11.01 14.65
N VAL A 421 40.99 -11.17 15.49
CA VAL A 421 39.72 -10.45 15.37
C VAL A 421 39.52 -9.65 16.65
N VAL A 422 39.43 -8.33 16.51
CA VAL A 422 39.30 -7.40 17.65
C VAL A 422 37.98 -6.63 17.50
N ARG A 423 37.25 -6.47 18.59
CA ARG A 423 36.06 -5.61 18.61
C ARG A 423 36.49 -4.16 18.53
N ALA A 424 35.99 -3.43 17.54
CA ALA A 424 36.24 -2.00 17.43
C ALA A 424 35.26 -1.21 18.29
N ASP A 425 35.77 -0.17 18.97
CA ASP A 425 34.90 0.88 19.51
C ASP A 425 34.38 1.72 18.33
N ALA A 426 33.13 1.50 18.01
CA ALA A 426 32.46 2.20 16.93
C ALA A 426 31.42 3.16 17.49
N SER A 427 31.19 4.23 16.76
CA SER A 427 29.97 5.03 16.95
C SER A 427 28.76 4.09 16.86
N PRO A 428 27.81 4.11 17.81
CA PRO A 428 26.72 3.18 17.81
C PRO A 428 25.96 3.27 16.49
N LYS A 429 26.11 2.23 15.67
CA LYS A 429 25.35 2.06 14.44
C LYS A 429 24.06 1.37 14.83
N TYR A 430 22.97 2.10 14.76
CA TYR A 430 21.67 1.57 15.12
C TYR A 430 20.98 1.01 13.87
N VAL A 431 20.58 -0.24 13.96
CA VAL A 431 19.68 -0.87 13.00
C VAL A 431 18.36 -0.09 12.97
N GLY A 432 17.76 0.07 11.80
CA GLY A 432 16.50 0.81 11.63
C GLY A 432 16.61 2.29 11.98
N ASN A 433 17.62 2.95 11.46
CA ASN A 433 18.01 4.31 11.85
C ASN A 433 17.01 5.39 11.42
N ASN A 434 16.25 5.13 10.35
CA ASN A 434 15.15 5.95 9.88
C ASN A 434 14.03 5.04 9.37
N ILE A 435 12.80 5.34 9.75
CA ILE A 435 11.58 4.68 9.24
C ILE A 435 10.68 5.74 8.66
N SER A 436 10.56 5.71 7.34
CA SER A 436 9.87 6.75 6.57
C SER A 436 8.54 6.27 6.01
N THR A 437 7.56 7.18 6.02
CA THR A 437 6.27 7.00 5.34
C THR A 437 5.81 8.30 4.70
N LYS A 438 4.78 8.24 3.83
CA LYS A 438 4.16 9.45 3.29
C LYS A 438 3.32 10.13 4.36
N GLY A 439 3.63 11.39 4.62
CA GLY A 439 2.91 12.20 5.60
C GLY A 439 1.48 12.53 5.18
N VAL A 440 0.63 12.75 6.18
CA VAL A 440 -0.76 13.13 5.99
C VAL A 440 -0.88 14.53 5.38
N GLY A 441 -1.73 14.67 4.38
CA GLY A 441 -2.10 15.96 3.79
C GLY A 441 -1.07 16.58 2.84
N GLY A 442 -0.05 15.85 2.42
CA GLY A 442 0.96 16.32 1.47
C GLY A 442 1.92 15.24 1.01
N ASP A 443 2.88 15.64 0.17
CA ASP A 443 3.90 14.73 -0.39
C ASP A 443 5.22 14.75 0.41
N ARG A 444 5.17 15.15 1.67
CA ARG A 444 6.35 15.16 2.56
C ARG A 444 6.67 13.76 3.07
N CYS A 445 7.95 13.50 3.24
CA CYS A 445 8.44 12.36 3.99
C CYS A 445 8.20 12.60 5.48
N GLU A 446 7.60 11.64 6.16
CA GLU A 446 7.40 11.64 7.61
C GLU A 446 8.28 10.56 8.23
N ASP A 447 9.14 10.97 9.16
CA ASP A 447 9.93 10.06 9.98
C ASP A 447 9.10 9.57 11.15
N ILE A 448 8.83 8.27 11.17
CA ILE A 448 8.05 7.59 12.20
C ILE A 448 8.89 6.67 13.08
N THR A 449 10.20 6.81 13.06
CA THR A 449 11.17 5.97 13.79
C THR A 449 10.81 5.83 15.27
N GLN A 450 10.36 6.92 15.92
CA GLN A 450 9.99 6.93 17.33
C GLN A 450 8.81 6.02 17.68
N ASN A 451 8.00 5.61 16.69
CA ASN A 451 6.91 4.65 16.90
C ASN A 451 7.41 3.22 17.08
N TYR A 452 8.68 2.95 16.74
CA TYR A 452 9.28 1.61 16.68
C TYR A 452 10.43 1.40 17.65
N LYS A 453 11.12 2.50 18.04
CA LYS A 453 12.32 2.37 18.87
C LYS A 453 11.98 2.06 20.31
N TYR A 454 12.63 1.02 20.83
CA TYR A 454 12.55 0.60 22.21
C TYR A 454 13.28 1.57 23.17
N HIS A 455 14.34 2.21 22.70
CA HIS A 455 15.12 3.21 23.47
C HIS A 455 15.20 4.53 22.72
N GLU A 456 15.34 5.66 23.44
CA GLU A 456 15.57 6.96 22.82
C GLU A 456 16.92 6.98 22.09
N VAL A 457 16.90 7.32 20.81
CA VAL A 457 18.10 7.49 19.99
C VAL A 457 18.58 8.95 20.10
N ARG A 458 19.82 9.17 20.54
CA ARG A 458 20.48 10.48 20.45
C ARG A 458 21.30 10.54 19.17
N THR A 459 20.97 11.46 18.27
CA THR A 459 21.72 11.69 17.05
C THR A 459 22.80 12.74 17.28
N ILE A 460 24.06 12.44 16.90
CA ILE A 460 25.19 13.38 16.89
C ILE A 460 25.60 13.59 15.44
N SER A 461 25.52 14.82 14.94
CA SER A 461 25.90 15.15 13.56
C SER A 461 27.27 15.82 13.51
N THR A 462 28.13 15.38 12.57
CA THR A 462 29.40 16.05 12.23
C THR A 462 29.45 16.29 10.73
N SER A 463 30.04 17.41 10.29
CA SER A 463 30.21 17.76 8.88
C SER A 463 31.66 17.71 8.43
N LEU A 464 31.92 17.14 7.25
CA LEU A 464 33.24 17.11 6.59
C LEU A 464 33.19 17.91 5.28
N PRO A 465 34.28 18.67 4.94
CA PRO A 465 34.31 19.44 3.69
C PRO A 465 34.43 18.56 2.43
N SER A 466 33.73 18.94 1.37
CA SER A 466 33.55 18.17 0.13
C SER A 466 34.74 18.13 -0.85
N SER A 467 35.85 18.83 -0.56
CA SER A 467 36.94 19.07 -1.53
C SER A 467 37.85 17.86 -1.87
N HIS A 468 37.63 16.70 -1.26
CA HIS A 468 38.53 15.54 -1.45
C HIS A 468 37.99 14.40 -2.34
N PHE A 469 36.80 14.54 -2.99
CA PHE A 469 36.08 13.37 -3.49
C PHE A 469 35.82 13.31 -5.02
N VAL A 470 36.64 14.01 -5.85
CA VAL A 470 36.29 14.24 -7.27
C VAL A 470 36.71 13.10 -8.24
N GLN A 471 37.30 11.98 -7.82
CA GLN A 471 37.96 11.07 -8.78
C GLN A 471 37.39 9.67 -9.00
N SER A 472 36.30 9.26 -8.36
CA SER A 472 35.68 7.98 -8.70
C SER A 472 34.16 8.04 -8.61
N SER A 473 33.50 8.04 -9.76
CA SER A 473 32.03 7.93 -9.85
C SER A 473 31.66 6.45 -9.71
N PRO A 474 31.11 6.01 -8.56
CA PRO A 474 30.60 4.65 -8.43
C PRO A 474 29.28 4.55 -9.21
N GLU A 475 29.05 3.43 -9.86
CA GLU A 475 27.86 3.14 -10.70
C GLU A 475 26.50 3.34 -9.97
N ASN A 476 26.49 3.42 -8.64
CA ASN A 476 25.30 3.58 -7.80
C ASN A 476 25.11 4.96 -7.17
N ASN A 477 25.91 5.96 -7.55
CA ASN A 477 25.88 7.31 -6.94
C ASN A 477 26.02 7.34 -5.40
N ILE A 478 26.45 6.25 -4.78
CA ILE A 478 26.72 6.17 -3.33
C ILE A 478 28.21 5.97 -3.13
N LEU A 479 28.85 6.91 -2.43
CA LEU A 479 30.23 6.80 -1.99
C LEU A 479 30.23 6.43 -0.50
N ARG A 480 30.72 5.24 -0.16
CA ARG A 480 30.90 4.83 1.22
C ARG A 480 32.27 5.23 1.72
N LEU A 481 32.32 6.08 2.72
CA LEU A 481 33.53 6.45 3.43
C LEU A 481 33.67 5.58 4.67
N THR A 482 34.79 4.88 4.78
CA THR A 482 35.12 4.10 5.98
C THR A 482 36.45 4.62 6.54
N ALA A 483 36.47 4.94 7.82
CA ALA A 483 37.68 5.33 8.55
C ALA A 483 37.97 4.30 9.63
N VAL A 484 39.18 3.77 9.65
CA VAL A 484 39.69 2.90 10.70
C VAL A 484 40.91 3.58 11.31
N ALA A 485 40.88 3.79 12.61
CA ALA A 485 42.02 4.32 13.35
C ALA A 485 42.43 3.35 14.44
N THR A 486 43.71 3.01 14.53
CA THR A 486 44.28 2.13 15.58
C THR A 486 45.24 2.96 16.41
N HIS A 487 45.08 2.90 17.71
CA HIS A 487 46.02 3.56 18.63
C HIS A 487 47.31 2.75 18.69
N THR A 488 48.47 3.40 18.47
CA THR A 488 49.79 2.73 18.36
C THR A 488 50.25 2.03 19.64
N ASP A 489 49.78 2.52 20.79
CA ASP A 489 50.23 2.04 22.10
C ASP A 489 49.15 1.28 22.90
N SER A 490 48.00 1.04 22.30
CA SER A 490 46.91 0.27 22.89
C SER A 490 46.21 -0.57 21.81
N GLU A 491 45.67 -1.73 22.17
CA GLU A 491 44.92 -2.58 21.25
C GLU A 491 43.52 -2.02 20.87
N ILE A 492 43.30 -0.71 21.12
CA ILE A 492 42.00 -0.07 20.85
C ILE A 492 41.96 0.36 19.39
N SER A 493 41.00 -0.12 18.66
CA SER A 493 40.71 0.27 17.28
C SER A 493 39.37 1.01 17.20
N TYR A 494 39.33 2.09 16.45
CA TYR A 494 38.15 2.90 16.19
C TYR A 494 37.69 2.70 14.77
N PHE A 495 36.36 2.62 14.58
CA PHE A 495 35.74 2.45 13.27
C PHE A 495 34.65 3.49 13.08
N ALA A 496 34.66 4.19 11.94
CA ALA A 496 33.60 5.08 11.53
C ALA A 496 33.24 4.86 10.06
N GLN A 497 31.98 4.91 9.72
CA GLN A 497 31.50 4.74 8.36
C GLN A 497 30.39 5.76 8.06
N ARG A 498 30.41 6.30 6.84
CA ARG A 498 29.38 7.20 6.34
C ARG A 498 29.13 6.97 4.85
N ASP A 499 27.86 6.95 4.46
CA ASP A 499 27.46 6.91 3.07
C ASP A 499 27.19 8.33 2.58
N MET A 500 27.78 8.68 1.44
CA MET A 500 27.56 9.94 0.74
C MET A 500 26.91 9.63 -0.60
N VAL A 501 25.87 10.37 -0.95
CA VAL A 501 25.20 10.22 -2.23
C VAL A 501 25.58 11.34 -3.15
N ILE A 502 26.04 10.99 -4.36
CA ILE A 502 26.27 11.95 -5.43
C ILE A 502 24.90 12.34 -5.98
N CYS A 503 24.48 13.57 -5.72
CA CYS A 503 23.15 14.04 -6.11
C CYS A 503 22.98 14.00 -7.63
N LYS A 504 21.91 13.36 -8.09
CA LYS A 504 21.44 13.47 -9.48
C LYS A 504 21.05 14.92 -9.79
N PRO A 505 21.06 15.34 -11.07
CA PRO A 505 20.55 16.65 -11.46
C PRO A 505 19.12 16.86 -10.93
N GLN A 506 18.80 18.10 -10.59
CA GLN A 506 17.45 18.43 -10.13
C GLN A 506 16.50 18.50 -11.33
N LEU A 507 15.43 17.70 -11.28
CA LEU A 507 14.31 17.77 -12.22
C LEU A 507 13.25 18.73 -11.65
N THR A 508 12.95 19.79 -12.38
CA THR A 508 11.93 20.77 -12.00
C THR A 508 10.73 20.66 -12.93
N ILE A 509 9.53 20.62 -12.38
CA ILE A 509 8.27 20.58 -13.10
C ILE A 509 7.46 21.81 -12.70
N GLU A 510 7.19 22.67 -13.66
CA GLU A 510 6.36 23.86 -13.48
C GLU A 510 5.00 23.63 -14.14
N VAL A 511 3.95 23.67 -13.35
CA VAL A 511 2.56 23.55 -13.77
C VAL A 511 1.67 24.26 -12.75
N PRO A 512 0.52 24.85 -13.15
CA PRO A 512 -0.39 25.46 -12.21
C PRO A 512 -0.89 24.46 -11.15
N GLU A 513 -0.89 24.86 -9.89
CA GLU A 513 -1.35 24.01 -8.78
C GLU A 513 -2.86 23.72 -8.81
N LYS A 514 -3.62 24.61 -9.46
CA LYS A 514 -5.08 24.52 -9.65
C LYS A 514 -5.39 24.61 -11.14
N VAL A 515 -6.06 23.60 -11.67
CA VAL A 515 -6.46 23.52 -13.08
C VAL A 515 -7.91 23.09 -13.19
N ARG A 516 -8.53 23.33 -14.34
CA ARG A 516 -9.92 22.93 -14.58
C ARG A 516 -10.01 21.63 -15.33
N GLN A 517 -11.00 20.83 -14.98
CA GLN A 517 -11.31 19.59 -15.71
C GLN A 517 -11.72 19.94 -17.14
N TYR A 518 -11.21 19.16 -18.10
CA TYR A 518 -11.45 19.30 -19.55
C TYR A 518 -10.86 20.56 -20.20
N GLU A 519 -10.09 21.38 -19.48
CA GLU A 519 -9.34 22.49 -20.07
C GLU A 519 -7.87 22.06 -20.32
N PRO A 520 -7.27 22.47 -21.45
CA PRO A 520 -5.88 22.13 -21.75
C PRO A 520 -4.93 22.86 -20.79
N VAL A 521 -3.94 22.13 -20.29
CA VAL A 521 -2.93 22.60 -19.35
C VAL A 521 -1.55 22.34 -19.92
N THR A 522 -0.64 23.30 -19.76
CA THR A 522 0.77 23.15 -20.17
C THR A 522 1.64 22.99 -18.91
N ALA A 523 2.53 21.99 -18.92
CA ALA A 523 3.58 21.84 -17.93
C ALA A 523 4.95 22.00 -18.59
N SER A 524 5.87 22.70 -17.91
CA SER A 524 7.27 22.88 -18.33
C SER A 524 8.19 22.01 -17.50
N ILE A 525 9.11 21.33 -18.14
CA ILE A 525 10.05 20.36 -17.55
C ILE A 525 11.47 20.89 -17.77
N TYR A 526 12.25 20.97 -16.68
CA TYR A 526 13.63 21.47 -16.70
C TYR A 526 14.58 20.50 -16.03
N VAL A 527 15.73 20.22 -16.68
CA VAL A 527 16.86 19.52 -16.10
C VAL A 527 18.14 20.22 -16.51
N GLN A 528 18.92 20.74 -15.56
CA GLN A 528 20.19 21.40 -15.85
C GLN A 528 21.32 20.37 -15.90
N ASN A 529 22.12 20.38 -16.96
CA ASN A 529 23.36 19.64 -17.02
C ASN A 529 24.47 20.41 -16.28
N LYS A 530 24.76 20.00 -15.06
CA LYS A 530 25.82 20.56 -14.23
C LYS A 530 27.14 19.78 -14.31
N SER A 531 27.19 18.75 -15.17
CA SER A 531 28.38 17.93 -15.35
C SER A 531 29.32 18.54 -16.41
N ASP A 532 30.53 18.01 -16.50
CA ASP A 532 31.54 18.39 -17.50
C ASP A 532 31.38 17.59 -18.81
N SER A 533 30.37 16.72 -18.92
CA SER A 533 30.11 15.88 -20.09
C SER A 533 28.71 16.10 -20.64
N PRO A 534 28.47 15.90 -21.96
CA PRO A 534 27.14 16.01 -22.54
C PRO A 534 26.21 14.89 -22.04
N MET A 535 24.96 15.21 -21.76
CA MET A 535 23.88 14.23 -21.58
C MET A 535 23.36 13.85 -22.97
N GLU A 536 23.61 12.64 -23.41
CA GLU A 536 23.19 12.11 -24.70
C GLU A 536 21.96 11.22 -24.56
N ASP A 537 21.26 10.97 -25.66
CA ASP A 537 20.07 10.11 -25.72
C ASP A 537 19.00 10.44 -24.68
N CYS A 538 18.77 11.74 -24.46
CA CYS A 538 17.78 12.19 -23.48
C CYS A 538 16.37 11.76 -23.88
N MET A 539 15.66 11.14 -22.95
CA MET A 539 14.29 10.71 -23.10
C MET A 539 13.45 11.20 -21.91
N ILE A 540 12.30 11.77 -22.21
CA ILE A 540 11.31 12.17 -21.19
C ILE A 540 10.12 11.24 -21.28
N THR A 541 9.76 10.62 -20.18
CA THR A 541 8.53 9.85 -20.02
C THR A 541 7.60 10.58 -19.08
N VAL A 542 6.35 10.82 -19.49
CA VAL A 542 5.35 11.56 -18.72
C VAL A 542 4.09 10.73 -18.53
N PHE A 543 3.60 10.68 -17.31
CA PHE A 543 2.36 10.00 -16.98
C PHE A 543 1.67 10.65 -15.77
N GLY A 544 0.38 10.40 -15.63
CA GLY A 544 -0.44 10.90 -14.51
C GLY A 544 -1.88 10.44 -14.70
N ARG A 545 -2.36 9.61 -13.79
CA ARG A 545 -3.74 9.13 -13.84
C ARG A 545 -4.70 10.33 -13.70
N GLY A 546 -5.73 10.36 -14.55
CA GLY A 546 -6.68 11.47 -14.58
C GLY A 546 -6.17 12.78 -15.20
N LEU A 547 -4.88 12.87 -15.52
CA LEU A 547 -4.24 13.98 -16.24
C LEU A 547 -3.89 13.60 -17.67
N ILE A 548 -3.28 12.44 -17.86
CA ILE A 548 -2.79 11.93 -19.15
C ILE A 548 -3.37 10.53 -19.35
N TYR A 549 -4.04 10.32 -20.51
CA TYR A 549 -4.76 9.07 -20.78
C TYR A 549 -3.83 7.85 -20.90
N ARG A 550 -2.63 8.05 -21.52
CA ARG A 550 -1.57 7.04 -21.67
C ARG A 550 -0.22 7.68 -21.43
N GLU A 551 0.73 6.90 -20.97
CA GLU A 551 2.12 7.30 -20.86
C GLU A 551 2.62 7.85 -22.21
N ARG A 552 3.32 8.98 -22.16
CA ARG A 552 3.90 9.63 -23.35
C ARG A 552 5.40 9.66 -23.22
N VAL A 553 6.09 9.22 -24.25
CA VAL A 553 7.55 9.18 -24.33
C VAL A 553 8.02 10.15 -25.39
N TYR A 554 8.96 11.02 -25.04
CA TYR A 554 9.56 12.00 -25.95
C TYR A 554 11.07 11.79 -25.98
N ARG A 555 11.63 11.59 -27.18
CA ARG A 555 13.07 11.52 -27.40
C ARG A 555 13.58 12.91 -27.72
N LEU A 556 14.63 13.32 -27.04
CA LEU A 556 15.25 14.63 -27.16
C LEU A 556 16.71 14.47 -27.59
N GLY A 557 17.30 15.55 -28.07
CA GLY A 557 18.72 15.58 -28.43
C GLY A 557 19.62 15.66 -27.19
N SER A 558 20.93 15.77 -27.43
CA SER A 558 21.95 15.90 -26.41
C SER A 558 21.92 17.27 -25.74
N VAL A 559 22.21 17.31 -24.45
CA VAL A 559 22.31 18.54 -23.65
C VAL A 559 23.75 18.76 -23.20
N TRP A 560 24.41 19.79 -23.73
CA TRP A 560 25.79 20.11 -23.44
C TRP A 560 26.00 20.63 -21.99
N PRO A 561 27.22 20.52 -21.45
CA PRO A 561 27.56 21.08 -20.14
C PRO A 561 27.11 22.55 -19.98
N GLY A 562 26.53 22.87 -18.83
CA GLY A 562 26.03 24.20 -18.51
C GLY A 562 24.65 24.54 -19.09
N ASN A 563 24.18 23.79 -20.09
CA ASN A 563 22.85 23.97 -20.69
C ASN A 563 21.77 23.23 -19.89
N SER A 564 20.51 23.58 -20.16
CA SER A 564 19.34 22.91 -19.58
C SER A 564 18.54 22.21 -20.66
N LEU A 565 18.10 20.98 -20.36
CA LEU A 565 17.02 20.35 -21.06
C LEU A 565 15.73 21.09 -20.68
N TYR A 566 15.00 21.56 -21.68
CA TYR A 566 13.72 22.21 -21.52
C TYR A 566 12.69 21.57 -22.43
N TYR A 567 11.55 21.16 -21.89
CA TYR A 567 10.48 20.58 -22.69
C TYR A 567 9.12 20.97 -22.15
N GLN A 568 8.17 21.27 -23.04
CA GLN A 568 6.80 21.56 -22.67
C GLN A 568 5.86 20.45 -23.14
N ILE A 569 4.96 20.09 -22.26
CA ILE A 569 3.91 19.12 -22.56
C ILE A 569 2.54 19.75 -22.36
N GLN A 570 1.58 19.38 -23.19
CA GLN A 570 0.19 19.77 -23.04
C GLN A 570 -0.68 18.53 -22.77
N PHE A 571 -1.59 18.65 -21.80
CA PHE A 571 -2.53 17.59 -21.44
C PHE A 571 -3.87 18.19 -20.99
N THR A 572 -4.92 17.35 -20.98
CA THR A 572 -6.27 17.76 -20.57
C THR A 572 -6.72 16.88 -19.41
N PRO A 573 -6.84 17.43 -18.19
CA PRO A 573 -7.30 16.68 -17.04
C PRO A 573 -8.71 16.12 -17.21
N THR A 574 -8.91 14.85 -16.89
CA THR A 574 -10.20 14.16 -17.03
C THR A 574 -10.84 13.77 -15.69
N GLN A 575 -10.06 13.77 -14.60
CA GLN A 575 -10.55 13.42 -13.26
C GLN A 575 -10.36 14.57 -12.30
N ARG A 576 -11.35 14.81 -11.44
CA ARG A 576 -11.33 15.84 -10.40
C ARG A 576 -10.51 15.42 -9.19
N GLY A 577 -10.14 16.41 -8.38
CA GLY A 577 -9.43 16.22 -7.12
C GLY A 577 -7.93 16.34 -7.31
N LEU A 578 -7.19 15.91 -6.29
CA LEU A 578 -5.74 15.95 -6.31
C LEU A 578 -5.21 14.84 -7.22
N GLN A 579 -4.56 15.24 -8.32
CA GLN A 579 -3.94 14.35 -9.28
C GLN A 579 -2.43 14.60 -9.28
N ARG A 580 -1.63 13.60 -9.68
CA ARG A 580 -0.16 13.72 -9.73
C ARG A 580 0.33 13.59 -11.16
N LEU A 581 1.08 14.59 -11.61
CA LEU A 581 1.89 14.51 -12.83
C LEU A 581 3.27 13.99 -12.45
N THR A 582 3.72 12.91 -13.08
CA THR A 582 5.04 12.35 -12.89
C THR A 582 5.82 12.40 -14.19
N VAL A 583 7.06 12.79 -14.09
CA VAL A 583 8.02 12.92 -15.20
C VAL A 583 9.26 12.12 -14.86
N GLU A 584 9.72 11.34 -15.81
CA GLU A 584 11.00 10.63 -15.75
C GLU A 584 11.88 11.10 -16.86
N VAL A 585 13.15 11.28 -16.56
CA VAL A 585 14.17 11.65 -17.52
C VAL A 585 15.29 10.62 -17.48
N ASP A 586 15.57 10.02 -18.62
CA ASP A 586 16.68 9.11 -18.84
C ASP A 586 17.67 9.72 -19.81
N CYS A 587 18.96 9.48 -19.64
CA CYS A 587 20.02 9.85 -20.57
C CYS A 587 21.23 8.93 -20.41
N SER A 588 22.27 9.14 -21.21
CA SER A 588 23.54 8.39 -21.15
C SER A 588 24.21 8.43 -19.78
N MET A 589 24.01 9.51 -18.99
CA MET A 589 24.68 9.72 -17.71
C MET A 589 23.88 9.21 -16.51
N PHE A 590 22.57 9.16 -16.61
CA PHE A 590 21.71 8.67 -15.51
C PHE A 590 20.42 8.09 -16.08
N GLN A 591 19.87 7.16 -15.34
CA GLN A 591 18.55 6.57 -15.59
C GLN A 591 17.65 6.83 -14.37
N ASN A 592 16.33 6.85 -14.62
CA ASN A 592 15.32 7.03 -13.57
C ASN A 592 15.50 8.33 -12.76
N LEU A 593 15.73 9.47 -13.44
CA LEU A 593 15.59 10.77 -12.78
C LEU A 593 14.11 11.13 -12.76
N ILE A 594 13.48 10.98 -11.59
CA ILE A 594 12.03 11.12 -11.43
C ILE A 594 11.71 12.40 -10.70
N GLY A 595 10.74 13.14 -11.25
CA GLY A 595 10.10 14.27 -10.60
C GLY A 595 8.59 14.13 -10.64
N TYR A 596 7.91 14.80 -9.72
CA TYR A 596 6.46 14.81 -9.69
C TYR A 596 5.90 16.15 -9.19
N LYS A 597 4.68 16.46 -9.60
CA LYS A 597 3.94 17.63 -9.12
C LYS A 597 2.47 17.26 -8.90
N SER A 598 1.95 17.62 -7.73
CA SER A 598 0.54 17.44 -7.41
C SER A 598 -0.27 18.62 -7.95
N ILE A 599 -1.39 18.31 -8.61
CA ILE A 599 -2.27 19.27 -9.31
C ILE A 599 -3.71 19.08 -8.79
N ASN A 600 -4.33 20.12 -8.33
CA ASN A 600 -5.74 20.09 -7.92
C ASN A 600 -6.65 20.42 -9.10
N VAL A 601 -7.37 19.41 -9.59
CA VAL A 601 -8.31 19.54 -10.72
C VAL A 601 -9.69 19.90 -10.19
N VAL A 602 -10.16 21.10 -10.50
CA VAL A 602 -11.47 21.60 -10.08
C VAL A 602 -12.52 21.45 -11.18
N THR A 603 -13.79 21.61 -10.81
CA THR A 603 -14.92 21.55 -11.74
C THR A 603 -14.77 22.57 -12.86
N PRO A 604 -15.20 22.28 -14.11
CA PRO A 604 -15.35 23.28 -15.16
C PRO A 604 -16.30 24.40 -14.69
N LEU A 605 -16.11 25.62 -15.19
CA LEU A 605 -17.14 26.66 -15.03
C LEU A 605 -18.39 26.15 -15.74
N SER A 606 -19.56 26.23 -15.09
CA SER A 606 -20.83 26.03 -15.78
C SER A 606 -20.88 27.04 -16.94
N PRO A 607 -21.27 26.63 -18.17
CA PRO A 607 -21.54 27.60 -19.22
C PRO A 607 -22.61 28.56 -18.67
N ALA A 608 -22.31 29.86 -18.77
CA ALA A 608 -23.22 30.94 -18.34
C ALA A 608 -24.48 30.96 -19.19
#